data_b92401813a322d01ae0f67d0c20c7360
#
_entry.id   b92401813a322d01ae0f67d0c20c7360
#
_cell.length_a   1.000
_cell.length_b   1.000
_cell.length_c   1.000
_cell.angle_alpha   90.00
_cell.angle_beta   90.00
_cell.angle_gamma   90.00
#
_symmetry.space_group_name_H-M   'P 1'
#
loop_
_entity.id
_entity.type
_entity.pdbx_description
1 polymer ?
#
loop_
_entity_poly.entity_id
_entity_poly.type
_entity_poly.pdbx_seq_one_letter_code
_entity_poly.pdbx_strand_id
1 'polypeptide(L)'
;MRDLNSLKVENLQKWFDDESKIWIPPAKEIQGGSRILALFRAIFRKYESIEWSESEIFDLGKNRYFYETISLGNIKGKGTYTNQICTVVSFSEGGKIKLLSDYFKDTVIFPKNKNI
;
A
#
# COMPACT_ATOMS: atom_id res chain seq x y z
N MET A 1 3.13 2.54 -9.47
CA MET A 1 4.13 1.55 -9.01
C MET A 1 5.57 2.03 -9.01
N ARG A 2 5.95 2.86 -9.95
CA ARG A 2 7.34 3.36 -9.99
C ARG A 2 7.76 4.06 -8.70
N ASP A 3 6.91 4.96 -8.18
CA ASP A 3 7.24 5.69 -6.96
C ASP A 3 7.26 4.78 -5.74
N LEU A 4 6.38 3.78 -5.69
CA LEU A 4 6.38 2.80 -4.62
C LEU A 4 7.64 1.93 -4.66
N ASN A 5 8.02 1.45 -5.85
CA ASN A 5 9.20 0.62 -6.04
C ASN A 5 10.52 1.36 -5.79
N SER A 6 10.52 2.68 -5.76
CA SER A 6 11.71 3.45 -5.42
C SER A 6 12.13 3.25 -3.97
N LEU A 7 11.21 2.83 -3.09
CA LEU A 7 11.39 2.69 -1.64
C LEU A 7 11.82 3.99 -0.95
N LYS A 8 11.51 5.11 -1.58
CA LYS A 8 11.80 6.44 -1.07
C LYS A 8 10.48 7.14 -0.72
N VAL A 9 10.28 7.40 0.55
CA VAL A 9 9.05 8.01 1.04
C VAL A 9 8.79 9.37 0.40
N GLU A 10 9.84 10.15 0.14
CA GLU A 10 9.73 11.45 -0.50
C GLU A 10 9.11 11.39 -1.90
N ASN A 11 9.19 10.27 -2.60
CA ASN A 11 8.56 10.10 -3.90
C ASN A 11 7.06 9.86 -3.81
N LEU A 12 6.55 9.56 -2.61
CA LEU A 12 5.13 9.34 -2.37
C LEU A 12 4.41 10.61 -1.92
N GLN A 13 5.15 11.63 -1.50
CA GLN A 13 4.60 12.83 -0.88
C GLN A 13 3.57 13.54 -1.75
N LYS A 14 3.80 13.58 -3.06
CA LYS A 14 2.94 14.27 -4.02
C LYS A 14 1.56 13.62 -4.18
N TRP A 15 1.40 12.37 -3.72
CA TRP A 15 0.15 11.62 -3.90
C TRP A 15 -0.85 11.82 -2.76
N PHE A 16 -0.41 12.37 -1.61
CA PHE A 16 -1.21 12.43 -0.40
C PHE A 16 -1.35 13.85 0.13
N ASP A 17 -2.50 14.14 0.72
CA ASP A 17 -2.77 15.39 1.44
C ASP A 17 -3.45 15.09 2.79
N ASP A 18 -3.92 16.12 3.48
CA ASP A 18 -4.52 15.97 4.80
C ASP A 18 -5.84 15.19 4.80
N GLU A 19 -6.50 15.13 3.65
CA GLU A 19 -7.76 14.40 3.50
C GLU A 19 -7.57 12.95 3.06
N SER A 20 -6.36 12.57 2.69
CA SER A 20 -6.08 11.21 2.21
C SER A 20 -6.25 10.20 3.33
N LYS A 21 -6.83 9.05 2.99
CA LYS A 21 -6.98 7.91 3.88
C LYS A 21 -6.35 6.68 3.26
N ILE A 22 -5.76 5.84 4.09
CA ILE A 22 -5.14 4.61 3.64
C ILE A 22 -5.39 3.49 4.64
N TRP A 23 -5.67 2.31 4.12
CA TRP A 23 -5.81 1.12 4.94
C TRP A 23 -4.99 -0.01 4.34
N ILE A 24 -3.85 -0.28 4.95
CA ILE A 24 -2.97 -1.38 4.58
C ILE A 24 -2.84 -2.28 5.80
N PRO A 25 -3.48 -3.46 5.82
CA PRO A 25 -3.34 -4.39 6.93
C PRO A 25 -1.86 -4.76 7.19
N PRO A 26 -1.47 -5.04 8.44
CA PRO A 26 -2.30 -5.14 9.64
C PRO A 26 -2.60 -3.79 10.31
N ALA A 27 -2.14 -2.68 9.77
CA ALA A 27 -2.42 -1.36 10.32
C ALA A 27 -3.91 -1.03 10.21
N LYS A 28 -4.41 -0.19 11.10
CA LYS A 28 -5.75 0.36 11.01
C LYS A 28 -5.79 1.46 9.95
N GLU A 29 -6.99 1.83 9.50
CA GLU A 29 -7.16 2.96 8.62
C GLU A 29 -6.59 4.22 9.27
N ILE A 30 -5.81 4.98 8.52
CA ILE A 30 -5.22 6.23 8.97
C ILE A 30 -5.53 7.35 7.99
N GLN A 31 -5.53 8.58 8.48
CA GLN A 31 -5.78 9.76 7.68
C GLN A 31 -4.64 10.76 7.83
N GLY A 32 -4.36 11.46 6.73
CA GLY A 32 -3.38 12.54 6.68
C GLY A 32 -2.04 12.13 6.10
N GLY A 33 -1.50 12.99 5.25
CA GLY A 33 -0.27 12.72 4.50
C GLY A 33 0.91 12.36 5.38
N SER A 34 1.13 13.10 6.47
CA SER A 34 2.26 12.84 7.37
C SER A 34 2.19 11.45 7.99
N ARG A 35 1.00 11.04 8.43
CA ARG A 35 0.82 9.71 9.04
C ARG A 35 0.96 8.60 8.02
N ILE A 36 0.45 8.84 6.81
CA ILE A 36 0.55 7.88 5.71
C ILE A 36 2.01 7.68 5.32
N LEU A 37 2.78 8.75 5.20
CA LEU A 37 4.20 8.64 4.89
C LEU A 37 4.99 7.94 5.99
N ALA A 38 4.61 8.13 7.25
CA ALA A 38 5.21 7.40 8.37
C ALA A 38 4.94 5.89 8.26
N LEU A 39 3.72 5.51 7.84
CA LEU A 39 3.39 4.11 7.61
C LEU A 39 4.25 3.51 6.50
N PHE A 40 4.38 4.20 5.36
CA PHE A 40 5.23 3.72 4.26
C PHE A 40 6.70 3.62 4.66
N ARG A 41 7.18 4.56 5.47
CA ARG A 41 8.53 4.49 6.00
C ARG A 41 8.75 3.22 6.81
N ALA A 42 7.78 2.85 7.64
CA ALA A 42 7.83 1.60 8.40
C ALA A 42 7.76 0.37 7.49
N ILE A 43 6.90 0.41 6.46
CA ILE A 43 6.80 -0.69 5.49
C ILE A 43 8.13 -0.89 4.77
N PHE A 44 8.74 0.18 4.28
CA PHE A 44 9.99 0.08 3.52
C PHE A 44 11.15 -0.47 4.37
N ARG A 45 11.18 -0.15 5.66
CA ARG A 45 12.20 -0.68 6.58
C ARG A 45 12.08 -2.17 6.83
N LYS A 46 10.91 -2.74 6.63
CA LYS A 46 10.63 -4.15 6.87
C LYS A 46 11.35 -5.06 5.89
N TYR A 47 11.62 -4.56 4.69
CA TYR A 47 12.16 -5.36 3.60
C TYR A 47 13.63 -5.08 3.35
N GLU A 48 14.40 -6.12 3.06
CA GLU A 48 15.73 -5.99 2.49
C GLU A 48 15.63 -5.65 1.01
N SER A 49 14.66 -6.27 0.34
CA SER A 49 14.32 -5.98 -1.05
C SER A 49 12.83 -6.25 -1.24
N ILE A 50 12.21 -5.47 -2.10
CA ILE A 50 10.80 -5.68 -2.46
C ILE A 50 10.53 -5.02 -3.80
N GLU A 51 9.74 -5.70 -4.63
CA GLU A 51 9.26 -5.18 -5.89
C GLU A 51 7.79 -5.50 -6.02
N TRP A 52 7.02 -4.52 -6.44
CA TRP A 52 5.60 -4.67 -6.73
C TRP A 52 5.38 -4.58 -8.24
N SER A 53 4.72 -5.59 -8.80
CA SER A 53 4.35 -5.63 -10.22
C SER A 53 2.84 -5.56 -10.31
N GLU A 54 2.33 -4.59 -11.04
CA GLU A 54 0.89 -4.43 -11.20
C GLU A 54 0.38 -5.18 -12.43
N SER A 55 -0.86 -5.64 -12.33
CA SER A 55 -1.62 -6.17 -13.44
C SER A 55 -2.35 -5.02 -14.14
N GLU A 56 -3.29 -5.38 -15.02
CA GLU A 56 -4.18 -4.41 -15.64
C GLU A 56 -4.94 -3.60 -14.59
N ILE A 57 -5.07 -2.29 -14.85
CA ILE A 57 -5.81 -1.37 -13.99
C ILE A 57 -7.22 -1.23 -14.54
N PHE A 58 -8.22 -1.41 -13.69
CA PHE A 58 -9.63 -1.32 -14.07
C PHE A 58 -10.26 -0.04 -13.54
N ASP A 59 -10.93 0.68 -14.44
CA ASP A 59 -11.64 1.91 -14.10
C ASP A 59 -13.05 1.55 -13.63
N LEU A 60 -13.37 1.92 -12.38
CA LEU A 60 -14.68 1.68 -11.78
C LEU A 60 -15.63 2.88 -11.91
N GLY A 61 -15.18 3.97 -12.56
CA GLY A 61 -15.91 5.23 -12.60
C GLY A 61 -15.76 6.04 -11.31
N LYS A 62 -16.13 7.32 -11.36
CA LYS A 62 -16.08 8.24 -10.22
C LYS A 62 -14.68 8.37 -9.62
N ASN A 63 -13.65 8.37 -10.47
CA ASN A 63 -12.24 8.46 -10.07
C ASN A 63 -11.81 7.31 -9.15
N ARG A 64 -12.38 6.13 -9.32
CA ARG A 64 -12.01 4.93 -8.58
C ARG A 64 -11.45 3.88 -9.52
N TYR A 65 -10.44 3.17 -9.03
CA TYR A 65 -9.75 2.14 -9.79
C TYR A 65 -9.46 0.96 -8.91
N PHE A 66 -9.34 -0.24 -9.50
CA PHE A 66 -8.73 -1.35 -8.81
C PHE A 66 -7.68 -2.01 -9.70
N TYR A 67 -6.72 -2.64 -9.06
CA TYR A 67 -5.69 -3.42 -9.73
C TYR A 67 -5.15 -4.47 -8.78
N GLU A 68 -4.59 -5.53 -9.36
CA GLU A 68 -3.90 -6.53 -8.58
C GLU A 68 -2.39 -6.29 -8.69
N THR A 69 -1.70 -6.58 -7.60
CA THR A 69 -0.25 -6.44 -7.51
C THR A 69 0.34 -7.73 -6.99
N ILE A 70 1.44 -8.14 -7.58
CA ILE A 70 2.27 -9.23 -7.04
C ILE A 70 3.46 -8.57 -6.35
N SER A 71 3.65 -8.89 -5.08
CA SER A 71 4.82 -8.46 -4.33
C SER A 71 5.82 -9.61 -4.23
N LEU A 72 7.08 -9.31 -4.45
CA LEU A 72 8.17 -10.28 -4.35
C LEU A 72 9.37 -9.60 -3.71
N GLY A 73 9.89 -10.20 -2.65
CA GLY A 73 11.02 -9.61 -1.96
C GLY A 73 11.52 -10.46 -0.81
N ASN A 74 12.28 -9.82 0.06
CA ASN A 74 12.84 -10.44 1.25
C ASN A 74 12.54 -9.58 2.47
N ILE A 75 11.94 -10.19 3.48
CA ILE A 75 11.67 -9.52 4.75
C ILE A 75 12.88 -9.76 5.67
N LYS A 76 13.37 -8.70 6.28
CA LYS A 76 14.49 -8.78 7.23
C LYS A 76 14.20 -9.80 8.33
N GLY A 77 15.08 -10.78 8.47
CA GLY A 77 14.95 -11.83 9.47
C GLY A 77 13.95 -12.93 9.18
N LYS A 78 13.22 -12.86 8.05
CA LYS A 78 12.19 -13.85 7.71
C LYS A 78 12.37 -14.51 6.35
N GLY A 79 13.20 -13.95 5.48
CA GLY A 79 13.49 -14.53 4.16
C GLY A 79 12.51 -14.11 3.07
N THR A 80 12.35 -14.94 2.07
CA THR A 80 11.55 -14.65 0.87
C THR A 80 10.09 -14.43 1.21
N TYR A 81 9.54 -13.38 0.60
CA TYR A 81 8.14 -13.00 0.75
C TYR A 81 7.51 -12.81 -0.63
N THR A 82 6.33 -13.36 -0.79
CA THR A 82 5.48 -13.11 -1.97
C THR A 82 4.03 -12.99 -1.53
N ASN A 83 3.28 -12.16 -2.24
CA ASN A 83 1.85 -12.00 -1.96
C ASN A 83 1.14 -11.47 -3.20
N GLN A 84 -0.16 -11.64 -3.23
CA GLN A 84 -1.03 -10.97 -4.18
C GLN A 84 -1.93 -10.02 -3.42
N ILE A 85 -2.04 -8.81 -3.95
CA ILE A 85 -2.76 -7.72 -3.28
C ILE A 85 -3.74 -7.13 -4.29
N CYS A 86 -5.01 -7.03 -3.91
CA CYS A 86 -5.97 -6.23 -4.66
C CYS A 86 -6.06 -4.88 -3.99
N THR A 87 -5.81 -3.82 -4.74
CA THR A 87 -5.88 -2.45 -4.24
C THR A 87 -7.06 -1.73 -4.87
N VAL A 88 -7.88 -1.12 -4.03
CA VAL A 88 -8.93 -0.21 -4.48
C VAL A 88 -8.48 1.20 -4.11
N VAL A 89 -8.43 2.09 -5.10
CA VAL A 89 -7.96 3.45 -4.91
C VAL A 89 -8.95 4.44 -5.50
N SER A 90 -9.20 5.53 -4.79
CA SER A 90 -9.98 6.65 -5.32
C SER A 90 -9.15 7.93 -5.24
N PHE A 91 -9.37 8.81 -6.21
CA PHE A 91 -8.65 10.08 -6.30
C PHE A 91 -9.60 11.25 -6.09
N SER A 92 -9.06 12.32 -5.49
CA SER A 92 -9.75 13.60 -5.40
C SER A 92 -9.72 14.29 -6.77
N GLU A 93 -10.51 15.35 -6.92
CA GLU A 93 -10.51 16.16 -8.15
C GLU A 93 -9.14 16.78 -8.42
N GLY A 94 -8.35 17.03 -7.37
CA GLY A 94 -7.00 17.56 -7.49
C GLY A 94 -5.93 16.52 -7.83
N GLY A 95 -6.32 15.27 -8.03
CA GLY A 95 -5.37 14.22 -8.40
C GLY A 95 -4.63 13.58 -7.24
N LYS A 96 -5.01 13.91 -6.00
CA LYS A 96 -4.45 13.26 -4.81
C LYS A 96 -5.21 11.99 -4.49
N ILE A 97 -4.56 11.04 -3.81
CA ILE A 97 -5.25 9.84 -3.35
C ILE A 97 -6.20 10.23 -2.23
N LYS A 98 -7.48 9.92 -2.42
CA LYS A 98 -8.53 10.16 -1.42
C LYS A 98 -8.64 8.98 -0.48
N LEU A 99 -8.63 7.76 -1.04
CA LEU A 99 -8.68 6.52 -0.28
C LEU A 99 -7.90 5.45 -1.01
N LEU A 100 -7.06 4.72 -0.28
CA LEU A 100 -6.38 3.54 -0.79
C LEU A 100 -6.63 2.41 0.21
N SER A 101 -7.10 1.27 -0.29
CA SER A 101 -7.40 0.11 0.54
C SER A 101 -6.83 -1.15 -0.10
N ASP A 102 -6.02 -1.87 0.66
CA ASP A 102 -5.38 -3.10 0.23
C ASP A 102 -6.07 -4.32 0.81
N TYR A 103 -6.24 -5.34 -0.04
CA TYR A 103 -6.78 -6.66 0.31
C TYR A 103 -5.75 -7.71 -0.04
N PHE A 104 -5.16 -8.34 0.96
CA PHE A 104 -4.10 -9.33 0.77
C PHE A 104 -4.68 -10.72 0.63
N LYS A 105 -4.16 -11.49 -0.32
CA LYS A 105 -4.57 -12.87 -0.54
C LYS A 105 -4.04 -13.79 0.54
N ASP A 106 -2.79 -13.58 0.97
CA ASP A 106 -2.16 -14.35 2.02
C ASP A 106 -1.88 -13.45 3.22
N THR A 107 -2.48 -13.78 4.36
CA THR A 107 -2.36 -13.00 5.60
C THR A 107 -1.54 -13.71 6.66
N VAL A 108 -0.90 -14.81 6.33
CA VAL A 108 -0.14 -15.64 7.28
C VAL A 108 1.00 -14.86 7.94
N ILE A 109 1.57 -13.88 7.22
CA ILE A 109 2.65 -13.06 7.75
C ILE A 109 2.19 -12.02 8.77
N PHE A 110 0.88 -11.78 8.87
CA PHE A 110 0.36 -10.78 9.79
C PHE A 110 0.17 -11.37 11.19
N PRO A 111 0.36 -10.54 12.25
CA PRO A 111 0.09 -11.01 13.61
C PRO A 111 -1.36 -11.44 13.75
N LYS A 112 -1.59 -12.57 14.43
CA LYS A 112 -2.94 -13.02 14.72
C LYS A 112 -3.56 -12.12 15.77
N ASN A 113 -4.81 -11.72 15.53
CA ASN A 113 -5.58 -11.01 16.53
C ASN A 113 -6.11 -12.01 17.55
N LYS A 114 -5.72 -11.85 18.83
CA LYS A 114 -6.10 -12.76 19.90
C LYS A 114 -7.60 -12.69 20.25
N ASN A 115 -8.29 -11.67 19.75
CA ASN A 115 -9.72 -11.46 20.03
C ASN A 115 -10.63 -12.07 18.95
N ILE A 116 -10.07 -12.75 18.01
CA ILE A 116 -10.83 -13.41 16.95
C ILE A 116 -11.04 -14.87 17.29
#